data_c2ed0b8240f65d13896307bfcac47fbc
#
_entry.id   c2ed0b8240f65d13896307bfcac47fbc
#
_cell.length_a   1.000
_cell.length_b   1.000
_cell.length_c   1.000
_cell.angle_alpha   90.00
_cell.angle_beta   90.00
_cell.angle_gamma   90.00
#
_symmetry.space_group_name_H-M   'P 1'
#
loop_
_entity.id
_entity.type
_entity.pdbx_description
1 polymer ?
#
loop_
_entity_poly.entity_id
_entity_poly.type
_entity_poly.pdbx_seq_one_letter_code
_entity_poly.pdbx_strand_id
1 'polypeptide(L)'
;MKVIEIPKTEKTPEIILDDERRLLQITGKCLPENIRDFSQLVIEKLENYLDQLIPSPDQDNGNGAFKVNFKLGYFNSAAAKFIADVLLVIDENSQRGVNIKVFWYFEEDDSDMLEAGQDISKMVNVPMEYVAVVNK
;
A
#
# COMPACT_ATOMS: atom_id res chain seq x y z
N MET A 1 -17.03 5.36 2.61
CA MET A 1 -17.16 5.08 1.18
C MET A 1 -15.90 4.42 0.64
N LYS A 2 -16.05 3.36 -0.11
CA LYS A 2 -14.90 2.68 -0.71
C LYS A 2 -14.55 3.31 -2.05
N VAL A 3 -13.36 3.88 -2.13
CA VAL A 3 -12.84 4.53 -3.33
C VAL A 3 -12.32 3.51 -4.34
N ILE A 4 -11.68 2.45 -3.82
CA ILE A 4 -11.25 1.30 -4.61
C ILE A 4 -11.80 0.05 -3.94
N GLU A 5 -12.41 -0.81 -4.74
CA GLU A 5 -12.85 -2.13 -4.26
C GLU A 5 -12.64 -3.13 -5.39
N ILE A 6 -11.50 -3.83 -5.32
CA ILE A 6 -11.13 -4.83 -6.31
C ILE A 6 -11.10 -6.18 -5.59
N PRO A 7 -11.94 -7.14 -6.00
CA PRO A 7 -11.98 -8.44 -5.34
C PRO A 7 -10.73 -9.27 -5.64
N LYS A 8 -10.41 -10.13 -4.70
CA LYS A 8 -9.29 -11.06 -4.82
C LYS A 8 -9.57 -12.10 -5.90
N THR A 9 -8.53 -12.42 -6.68
CA THR A 9 -8.56 -13.53 -7.62
C THR A 9 -7.42 -14.50 -7.28
N GLU A 10 -7.27 -15.56 -8.06
CA GLU A 10 -6.17 -16.52 -7.85
C GLU A 10 -4.80 -15.87 -8.04
N LYS A 11 -4.71 -14.85 -8.88
CA LYS A 11 -3.44 -14.23 -9.27
C LYS A 11 -3.30 -12.77 -8.84
N THR A 12 -4.40 -12.13 -8.44
CA THR A 12 -4.37 -10.71 -8.07
C THR A 12 -4.90 -10.52 -6.66
N PRO A 13 -4.36 -9.53 -5.93
CA PRO A 13 -4.79 -9.29 -4.56
C PRO A 13 -6.13 -8.58 -4.49
N GLU A 14 -6.75 -8.65 -3.32
CA GLU A 14 -7.84 -7.77 -2.99
C GLU A 14 -7.27 -6.39 -2.70
N ILE A 15 -7.88 -5.35 -3.27
CA ILE A 15 -7.46 -3.97 -3.00
C ILE A 15 -8.68 -3.17 -2.54
N ILE A 16 -8.56 -2.62 -1.33
CA ILE A 16 -9.60 -1.79 -0.73
C ILE A 16 -9.00 -0.46 -0.35
N LEU A 17 -9.57 0.62 -0.88
CA LEU A 17 -9.27 1.97 -0.43
C LEU A 17 -10.56 2.53 0.15
N ASP A 18 -10.58 2.69 1.47
CA ASP A 18 -11.77 3.09 2.23
C ASP A 18 -11.53 4.45 2.87
N ASP A 19 -12.30 5.45 2.43
CA ASP A 19 -12.17 6.83 2.93
C ASP A 19 -12.62 6.96 4.39
N GLU A 20 -13.66 6.25 4.79
CA GLU A 20 -14.16 6.33 6.17
C GLU A 20 -13.13 5.80 7.17
N ARG A 21 -12.44 4.73 6.80
CA ARG A 21 -11.44 4.09 7.64
C ARG A 21 -10.03 4.67 7.42
N ARG A 22 -9.87 5.51 6.42
CA ARG A 22 -8.58 6.06 5.98
C ARG A 22 -7.53 4.95 5.83
N LEU A 23 -7.87 4.00 4.98
CA LEU A 23 -7.11 2.76 4.85
C LEU A 23 -7.01 2.32 3.40
N LEU A 24 -5.80 2.02 2.97
CA LEU A 24 -5.55 1.25 1.76
C LEU A 24 -5.03 -0.12 2.19
N GLN A 25 -5.70 -1.18 1.78
CA GLN A 25 -5.29 -2.54 2.12
C GLN A 25 -5.16 -3.38 0.87
N ILE A 26 -4.01 -4.04 0.75
CA ILE A 26 -3.67 -4.92 -0.36
C ILE A 26 -3.42 -6.30 0.23
N THR A 27 -4.29 -7.27 -0.06
CA THR A 27 -4.29 -8.58 0.60
C THR A 27 -4.32 -9.72 -0.41
N GLY A 28 -3.44 -10.67 -0.26
CA GLY A 28 -3.43 -11.91 -1.02
C GLY A 28 -2.19 -12.07 -1.89
N LYS A 29 -2.31 -12.86 -2.95
CA LYS A 29 -1.23 -13.09 -3.89
C LYS A 29 -1.21 -12.01 -4.97
N CYS A 30 -0.03 -11.57 -5.35
CA CYS A 30 0.12 -10.56 -6.39
C CYS A 30 0.99 -11.10 -7.52
N LEU A 31 0.34 -11.81 -8.46
CA LEU A 31 0.98 -12.47 -9.61
C LEU A 31 0.23 -12.11 -10.90
N PRO A 32 -0.06 -10.82 -11.15
CA PRO A 32 -0.88 -10.46 -12.30
C PRO A 32 -0.16 -10.72 -13.63
N GLU A 33 -0.92 -11.15 -14.63
CA GLU A 33 -0.39 -11.36 -15.98
C GLU A 33 -0.17 -10.02 -16.69
N ASN A 34 -1.07 -9.06 -16.48
CA ASN A 34 -0.97 -7.72 -17.03
C ASN A 34 -0.85 -6.71 -15.90
N ILE A 35 0.35 -6.59 -15.34
CA ILE A 35 0.62 -5.70 -14.22
C ILE A 35 0.43 -4.22 -14.60
N ARG A 36 0.66 -3.86 -15.86
CA ARG A 36 0.58 -2.47 -16.29
C ARG A 36 -0.81 -1.88 -16.11
N ASP A 37 -1.84 -2.56 -16.64
CA ASP A 37 -3.23 -2.07 -16.56
C ASP A 37 -3.71 -2.06 -15.11
N PHE A 38 -3.40 -3.12 -14.37
CA PHE A 38 -3.75 -3.24 -12.97
C PHE A 38 -3.11 -2.12 -12.14
N SER A 39 -1.82 -1.93 -12.32
CA SER A 39 -1.04 -0.91 -11.62
C SER A 39 -1.54 0.50 -11.96
N GLN A 40 -1.76 0.78 -13.22
CA GLN A 40 -2.20 2.11 -13.66
C GLN A 40 -3.52 2.50 -13.02
N LEU A 41 -4.48 1.58 -12.98
CA LEU A 41 -5.79 1.84 -12.38
C LEU A 41 -5.67 2.17 -10.88
N VAL A 42 -4.91 1.36 -10.15
CA VAL A 42 -4.74 1.53 -8.71
C VAL A 42 -3.98 2.81 -8.39
N ILE A 43 -2.86 3.04 -9.08
CA ILE A 43 -2.00 4.21 -8.85
C ILE A 43 -2.76 5.50 -9.15
N GLU A 44 -3.49 5.55 -10.25
CA GLU A 44 -4.24 6.73 -10.64
C GLU A 44 -5.31 7.09 -9.59
N LYS A 45 -6.07 6.10 -9.14
CA LYS A 45 -7.08 6.33 -8.11
C LYS A 45 -6.47 6.73 -6.76
N LEU A 46 -5.34 6.12 -6.42
CA LEU A 46 -4.64 6.45 -5.18
C LEU A 46 -4.10 7.89 -5.22
N GLU A 47 -3.49 8.29 -6.32
CA GLU A 47 -2.99 9.66 -6.49
C GLU A 47 -4.11 10.68 -6.35
N ASN A 48 -5.23 10.46 -7.02
CA ASN A 48 -6.38 11.35 -6.95
C ASN A 48 -6.94 11.45 -5.54
N TYR A 49 -7.00 10.33 -4.83
CA TYR A 49 -7.50 10.31 -3.46
C TYR A 49 -6.56 11.05 -2.51
N LEU A 50 -5.26 10.77 -2.58
CA LEU A 50 -4.28 11.40 -1.67
C LEU A 50 -4.16 12.89 -1.91
N ASP A 51 -4.35 13.34 -3.15
CA ASP A 51 -4.35 14.76 -3.49
C ASP A 51 -5.41 15.52 -2.69
N GLN A 52 -6.55 14.90 -2.42
CA GLN A 52 -7.64 15.50 -1.64
C GLN A 52 -7.31 15.57 -0.15
N LEU A 53 -6.33 14.83 0.32
CA LEU A 53 -5.94 14.81 1.73
C LEU A 53 -4.84 15.81 2.06
N ILE A 54 -4.31 16.51 1.08
CA ILE A 54 -3.24 17.49 1.31
C ILE A 54 -3.79 18.60 2.20
N PRO A 55 -3.14 18.87 3.36
CA PRO A 55 -3.65 19.88 4.28
C PRO A 55 -3.53 21.28 3.69
N SER A 56 -4.58 22.06 3.89
CA SER A 56 -4.54 23.48 3.60
C SER A 56 -3.77 24.21 4.70
N PRO A 57 -3.05 25.30 4.40
CA PRO A 57 -2.32 26.04 5.42
C PRO A 57 -3.20 26.53 6.58
N ASP A 58 -4.50 26.69 6.32
CA ASP A 58 -5.45 27.23 7.30
C ASP A 58 -6.26 26.15 8.00
N GLN A 59 -6.05 24.86 7.66
CA GLN A 59 -6.81 23.78 8.26
C GLN A 59 -5.89 22.88 9.09
N ASP A 60 -6.18 22.81 10.38
CA ASP A 60 -5.59 21.81 11.22
C ASP A 60 -6.25 20.48 10.87
N ASN A 61 -5.46 19.57 10.32
CA ASN A 61 -5.92 18.25 9.95
C ASN A 61 -5.99 17.39 11.20
N GLY A 62 -7.00 17.59 12.03
CA GLY A 62 -7.23 16.78 13.22
C GLY A 62 -7.56 15.34 12.94
N ASN A 63 -7.50 14.93 11.70
CA ASN A 63 -7.77 13.55 11.28
C ASN A 63 -6.51 12.69 11.41
N GLY A 64 -6.70 11.45 11.85
CA GLY A 64 -5.60 10.52 12.04
C GLY A 64 -4.86 10.16 10.76
N ALA A 65 -3.81 9.38 10.90
CA ALA A 65 -2.99 8.97 9.77
C ALA A 65 -3.78 8.13 8.77
N PHE A 66 -3.46 8.31 7.50
CA PHE A 66 -3.87 7.38 6.45
C PHE A 66 -2.97 6.15 6.54
N LYS A 67 -3.56 4.97 6.61
CA LYS A 67 -2.82 3.73 6.80
C LYS A 67 -2.76 2.93 5.49
N VAL A 68 -1.60 2.37 5.21
CA VAL A 68 -1.41 1.50 4.06
C VAL A 68 -0.92 0.14 4.58
N ASN A 69 -1.72 -0.89 4.36
CA ASN A 69 -1.41 -2.24 4.82
C ASN A 69 -1.12 -3.16 3.64
N PHE A 70 0.08 -3.72 3.63
CA PHE A 70 0.45 -4.77 2.68
C PHE A 70 0.38 -6.11 3.40
N LYS A 71 -0.59 -6.94 3.03
CA LYS A 71 -0.80 -8.28 3.60
C LYS A 71 -0.67 -9.32 2.49
N LEU A 72 0.52 -9.43 1.93
CA LEU A 72 0.76 -10.26 0.75
C LEU A 72 1.26 -11.65 1.16
N GLY A 73 0.66 -12.69 0.58
CA GLY A 73 1.12 -14.06 0.77
C GLY A 73 2.28 -14.41 -0.14
N TYR A 74 2.27 -13.83 -1.34
CA TYR A 74 3.31 -14.05 -2.33
C TYR A 74 3.22 -13.00 -3.43
N PHE A 75 4.35 -12.61 -4.02
CA PHE A 75 4.38 -11.74 -5.18
C PHE A 75 5.63 -12.00 -6.04
N ASN A 76 5.52 -11.70 -7.33
CA ASN A 76 6.64 -11.86 -8.27
C ASN A 76 7.36 -10.53 -8.49
N SER A 77 8.41 -10.53 -9.32
CA SER A 77 9.22 -9.32 -9.55
C SER A 77 8.42 -8.21 -10.25
N ALA A 78 7.47 -8.55 -11.12
CA ALA A 78 6.61 -7.54 -11.74
C ALA A 78 5.72 -6.86 -10.69
N ALA A 79 5.21 -7.64 -9.73
CA ALA A 79 4.42 -7.11 -8.63
C ALA A 79 5.28 -6.26 -7.67
N ALA A 80 6.56 -6.60 -7.51
CA ALA A 80 7.47 -5.79 -6.69
C ALA A 80 7.56 -4.36 -7.24
N LYS A 81 7.56 -4.20 -8.56
CA LYS A 81 7.55 -2.88 -9.17
C LYS A 81 6.26 -2.13 -8.86
N PHE A 82 5.12 -2.81 -8.92
CA PHE A 82 3.84 -2.22 -8.55
C PHE A 82 3.86 -1.73 -7.09
N ILE A 83 4.36 -2.55 -6.18
CA ILE A 83 4.48 -2.19 -4.76
C ILE A 83 5.37 -0.96 -4.61
N ALA A 84 6.52 -0.94 -5.29
CA ALA A 84 7.43 0.19 -5.26
C ALA A 84 6.75 1.47 -5.79
N ASP A 85 5.98 1.36 -6.85
CA ASP A 85 5.25 2.50 -7.42
C ASP A 85 4.21 3.05 -6.43
N VAL A 86 3.50 2.17 -5.72
CA VAL A 86 2.57 2.58 -4.66
C VAL A 86 3.31 3.35 -3.57
N LEU A 87 4.47 2.83 -3.14
CA LEU A 87 5.26 3.47 -2.09
C LEU A 87 5.82 4.82 -2.53
N LEU A 88 6.17 4.98 -3.80
CA LEU A 88 6.63 6.26 -4.32
C LEU A 88 5.52 7.31 -4.30
N VAL A 89 4.30 6.94 -4.65
CA VAL A 89 3.13 7.83 -4.54
C VAL A 89 2.90 8.23 -3.09
N ILE A 90 3.04 7.29 -2.17
CA ILE A 90 2.91 7.54 -0.74
C ILE A 90 3.96 8.54 -0.27
N ASP A 91 5.22 8.34 -0.67
CA ASP A 91 6.31 9.22 -0.29
C ASP A 91 6.09 10.65 -0.80
N GLU A 92 5.70 10.80 -2.06
CA GLU A 92 5.39 12.10 -2.65
C GLU A 92 4.34 12.85 -1.84
N ASN A 93 3.26 12.19 -1.46
CA ASN A 93 2.17 12.82 -0.74
C ASN A 93 2.52 13.05 0.73
N SER A 94 3.33 12.18 1.31
CA SER A 94 3.86 12.39 2.66
C SER A 94 4.68 13.67 2.72
N GLN A 95 5.49 13.94 1.69
CA GLN A 95 6.27 15.19 1.60
C GLN A 95 5.38 16.42 1.40
N ARG A 96 4.18 16.24 0.86
CA ARG A 96 3.20 17.31 0.68
C ARG A 96 2.35 17.55 1.94
N GLY A 97 2.64 16.85 3.02
CA GLY A 97 2.00 17.05 4.31
C GLY A 97 0.94 16.05 4.70
N VAL A 98 0.68 15.04 3.87
CA VAL A 98 -0.28 13.98 4.23
C VAL A 98 0.37 13.04 5.24
N ASN A 99 -0.29 12.80 6.35
CA ASN A 99 0.20 11.89 7.38
C ASN A 99 -0.13 10.45 6.97
N ILE A 100 0.90 9.70 6.57
CA ILE A 100 0.72 8.33 6.07
C ILE A 100 1.61 7.38 6.87
N LYS A 101 1.05 6.25 7.26
CA LYS A 101 1.79 5.17 7.91
C LYS A 101 1.66 3.90 7.09
N VAL A 102 2.78 3.22 6.84
CA VAL A 102 2.84 2.02 6.03
C VAL A 102 3.18 0.82 6.91
N PHE A 103 2.38 -0.23 6.80
CA PHE A 103 2.57 -1.47 7.55
C PHE A 103 2.78 -2.62 6.57
N TRP A 104 3.81 -3.41 6.84
CA TRP A 104 4.14 -4.61 6.07
C TRP A 104 3.93 -5.81 6.96
N TYR A 105 2.90 -6.60 6.64
CA TYR A 105 2.55 -7.80 7.40
C TYR A 105 3.26 -9.00 6.81
N PHE A 106 3.75 -9.87 7.67
CA PHE A 106 4.39 -11.12 7.25
C PHE A 106 4.09 -12.20 8.30
N GLU A 107 4.01 -13.46 7.88
CA GLU A 107 3.87 -14.56 8.83
C GLU A 107 5.19 -14.69 9.59
N GLU A 108 5.13 -14.98 10.87
CA GLU A 108 6.33 -14.97 11.74
C GLU A 108 7.42 -15.96 11.30
N ASP A 109 7.03 -17.01 10.58
CA ASP A 109 7.97 -18.02 10.04
C ASP A 109 8.38 -17.71 8.59
N ASP A 110 7.90 -16.62 7.99
CA ASP A 110 8.22 -16.23 6.62
C ASP A 110 9.25 -15.11 6.59
N SER A 111 10.50 -15.49 6.81
CA SER A 111 11.61 -14.52 6.79
C SER A 111 11.85 -13.92 5.40
N ASP A 112 11.49 -14.65 4.33
CA ASP A 112 11.64 -14.15 2.96
C ASP A 112 10.71 -12.97 2.70
N MET A 113 9.48 -13.04 3.20
CA MET A 113 8.52 -11.94 3.06
C MET A 113 8.98 -10.70 3.84
N LEU A 114 9.52 -10.89 5.04
CA LEU A 114 10.08 -9.79 5.81
C LEU A 114 11.25 -9.14 5.07
N GLU A 115 12.18 -9.94 4.57
CA GLU A 115 13.35 -9.44 3.83
C GLU A 115 12.92 -8.71 2.56
N ALA A 116 11.92 -9.24 1.84
CA ALA A 116 11.40 -8.60 0.63
C ALA A 116 10.86 -7.21 0.94
N GLY A 117 10.11 -7.05 2.03
CA GLY A 117 9.60 -5.74 2.46
C GLY A 117 10.72 -4.78 2.81
N GLN A 118 11.74 -5.26 3.53
CA GLN A 118 12.90 -4.45 3.88
C GLN A 118 13.68 -3.98 2.65
N ASP A 119 13.85 -4.85 1.67
CA ASP A 119 14.56 -4.51 0.44
C ASP A 119 13.81 -3.45 -0.36
N ILE A 120 12.49 -3.60 -0.49
CA ILE A 120 11.67 -2.61 -1.20
C ILE A 120 11.70 -1.26 -0.47
N SER A 121 11.58 -1.27 0.85
CA SER A 121 11.65 -0.06 1.67
C SER A 121 12.95 0.71 1.44
N LYS A 122 14.08 0.00 1.40
CA LYS A 122 15.39 0.61 1.14
C LYS A 122 15.49 1.16 -0.28
N MET A 123 14.97 0.44 -1.25
CA MET A 123 15.04 0.81 -2.65
C MET A 123 14.31 2.13 -2.92
N VAL A 124 13.16 2.34 -2.31
CA VAL A 124 12.35 3.55 -2.51
C VAL A 124 12.50 4.57 -1.38
N ASN A 125 13.26 4.24 -0.36
CA ASN A 125 13.51 5.10 0.79
C ASN A 125 12.22 5.52 1.52
N VAL A 126 11.31 4.58 1.70
CA VAL A 126 10.05 4.78 2.42
C VAL A 126 10.08 3.93 3.69
N PRO A 127 9.97 4.52 4.88
CA PRO A 127 9.95 3.75 6.11
C PRO A 127 8.65 2.97 6.25
N MET A 128 8.75 1.75 6.75
CA MET A 128 7.60 0.89 7.01
C MET A 128 7.70 0.26 8.39
N GLU A 129 6.56 -0.02 8.99
CA GLU A 129 6.50 -0.83 10.20
C GLU A 129 6.23 -2.28 9.78
N TYR A 130 6.98 -3.22 10.36
CA TYR A 130 6.85 -4.64 10.04
C TYR A 130 6.06 -5.33 11.13
N VAL A 131 4.98 -6.04 10.74
CA VAL A 131 4.07 -6.66 11.67
C VAL A 131 4.09 -8.18 11.47
N ALA A 132 4.56 -8.90 12.47
CA ALA A 132 4.56 -10.36 12.44
C ALA A 132 3.17 -10.89 12.76
N VAL A 133 2.67 -11.78 11.93
CA VAL A 133 1.37 -12.42 12.12
C VAL A 133 1.60 -13.84 12.60
N VAL A 134 1.00 -14.18 13.73
CA VAL A 134 1.09 -15.52 14.27
C VAL A 134 0.11 -16.41 13.51
N ASN A 135 0.65 -17.43 12.89
CA ASN A 135 -0.14 -18.42 12.16
C ASN A 135 -0.54 -19.54 13.11
N LYS A 136 -1.83 -19.59 13.42
CA LYS A 136 -2.36 -20.66 14.28
C LYS A 136 -2.82 -21.85 13.47
#